data_86d0bff125d08e7fdd9433781d52d8e6
#
_entry.id   86d0bff125d08e7fdd9433781d52d8e6
#
_cell.length_a   1.000
_cell.length_b   1.000
_cell.length_c   1.000
_cell.angle_alpha   90.00
_cell.angle_beta   90.00
_cell.angle_gamma   90.00
#
_symmetry.space_group_name_H-M   'P 1'
#
loop_
_entity.id
_entity.type
_entity.pdbx_description
1 polymer ?
#
loop_
_entity_poly.entity_id
_entity_poly.type
_entity_poly.pdbx_seq_one_letter_code
_entity_poly.pdbx_strand_id
1 'polypeptide(L)'
;MKISDPIYGIIEVPYIFHPIIESKDFVRLRSIQQVHFSNLLSEKGFNRYNHSIGVFYLSKIFLDHIKEEIILNDSDILHFLLAALFHDICHLPYGYVLEGHYGISHEKLLDKYFETHFQNELSEVEDISGVDIDVKRITKIIQ
;
A
#
# COMPACT_ATOMS: atom_id res chain seq x y z
N MET A 1 -0.78 -4.43 -14.67
CA MET A 1 -2.12 -3.84 -14.98
C MET A 1 -2.04 -2.34 -15.12
N LYS A 2 -3.09 -1.72 -15.72
CA LYS A 2 -3.23 -0.26 -15.81
C LYS A 2 -4.36 0.19 -14.92
N ILE A 3 -4.09 1.15 -14.03
CA ILE A 3 -5.06 1.70 -13.08
C ILE A 3 -5.24 3.18 -13.38
N SER A 4 -6.49 3.61 -13.50
CA SER A 4 -6.81 5.03 -13.67
C SER A 4 -6.79 5.72 -12.30
N ASP A 5 -5.96 6.75 -12.18
CA ASP A 5 -5.83 7.57 -10.97
C ASP A 5 -6.28 9.00 -11.26
N PRO A 6 -7.05 9.65 -10.37
CA PRO A 6 -7.59 10.98 -10.61
C PRO A 6 -6.54 12.11 -10.62
N ILE A 7 -5.34 11.84 -10.09
CA ILE A 7 -4.24 12.82 -9.99
C ILE A 7 -3.17 12.54 -11.03
N TYR A 8 -2.74 11.26 -11.13
CA TYR A 8 -1.59 10.85 -11.94
C TYR A 8 -1.96 10.27 -13.31
N GLY A 9 -3.26 10.14 -13.61
CA GLY A 9 -3.72 9.56 -14.88
C GLY A 9 -3.62 8.04 -14.88
N ILE A 10 -2.97 7.46 -15.87
CA ILE A 10 -2.81 6.01 -15.97
C ILE A 10 -1.51 5.58 -15.30
N ILE A 11 -1.64 4.82 -14.22
CA ILE A 11 -0.52 4.20 -13.50
C ILE A 11 -0.35 2.76 -13.98
N GLU A 12 0.84 2.42 -14.48
CA GLU A 12 1.19 1.04 -14.80
C GLU A 12 1.79 0.34 -13.59
N VAL A 13 1.10 -0.70 -13.12
CA VAL A 13 1.55 -1.52 -12.00
C VAL A 13 2.20 -2.80 -12.54
N PRO A 14 3.46 -3.11 -12.16
CA PRO A 14 4.13 -4.34 -12.52
C PRO A 14 3.37 -5.58 -12.05
N TYR A 15 3.50 -6.68 -12.81
CA TYR A 15 2.80 -7.95 -12.54
C TYR A 15 3.05 -8.49 -11.13
N ILE A 16 4.26 -8.34 -10.62
CA ILE A 16 4.66 -8.78 -9.27
C ILE A 16 3.74 -8.26 -8.14
N PHE A 17 3.11 -7.10 -8.29
CA PHE A 17 2.22 -6.51 -7.27
C PHE A 17 0.74 -6.83 -7.49
N HIS A 18 0.37 -7.56 -8.56
CA HIS A 18 -1.01 -7.90 -8.84
C HIS A 18 -1.67 -8.73 -7.73
N PRO A 19 -1.02 -9.75 -7.15
CA PRO A 19 -1.62 -10.54 -6.07
C PRO A 19 -2.13 -9.68 -4.92
N ILE A 20 -1.34 -8.65 -4.54
CA ILE A 20 -1.70 -7.74 -3.45
C ILE A 20 -2.84 -6.81 -3.85
N ILE A 21 -2.71 -6.14 -5.01
CA ILE A 21 -3.67 -5.11 -5.43
C ILE A 21 -5.05 -5.68 -5.77
N GLU A 22 -5.11 -6.93 -6.20
CA GLU A 22 -6.35 -7.65 -6.51
C GLU A 22 -6.93 -8.40 -5.30
N SER A 23 -6.20 -8.47 -4.18
CA SER A 23 -6.68 -9.10 -2.96
C SER A 23 -7.93 -8.40 -2.42
N LYS A 24 -8.79 -9.16 -1.73
CA LYS A 24 -10.02 -8.63 -1.11
C LYS A 24 -9.72 -7.49 -0.13
N ASP A 25 -8.65 -7.63 0.63
CA ASP A 25 -8.26 -6.70 1.66
C ASP A 25 -7.74 -5.40 1.09
N PHE A 26 -7.03 -5.43 -0.03
CA PHE A 26 -6.59 -4.22 -0.72
C PHE A 26 -7.76 -3.55 -1.46
N VAL A 27 -8.57 -4.32 -2.17
CA VAL A 27 -9.76 -3.82 -2.90
C VAL A 27 -10.78 -3.18 -1.95
N ARG A 28 -10.89 -3.65 -0.69
CA ARG A 28 -11.70 -3.04 0.37
C ARG A 28 -11.43 -1.54 0.54
N LEU A 29 -10.19 -1.09 0.32
CA LEU A 29 -9.80 0.32 0.44
C LEU A 29 -10.56 1.25 -0.52
N ARG A 30 -11.17 0.72 -1.59
CA ARG A 30 -12.03 1.48 -2.51
C ARG A 30 -13.27 2.05 -1.83
N SER A 31 -13.75 1.38 -0.77
CA SER A 31 -14.91 1.81 0.02
C SER A 31 -14.54 2.72 1.20
N ILE A 32 -13.25 2.98 1.42
CA ILE A 32 -12.76 3.83 2.50
C ILE A 32 -12.28 5.16 1.91
N GLN A 33 -12.95 6.24 2.27
CA GLN A 33 -12.58 7.57 1.79
C GLN A 33 -11.33 8.09 2.49
N GLN A 34 -10.48 8.78 1.75
CA GLN A 34 -9.27 9.41 2.27
C GLN A 34 -9.57 10.64 3.12
N VAL A 35 -10.61 11.40 2.76
CA VAL A 35 -10.98 12.65 3.43
C VAL A 35 -12.46 12.60 3.83
N HIS A 36 -12.76 12.86 5.09
CA HIS A 36 -14.14 12.74 5.64
C HIS A 36 -15.12 13.82 5.19
N PHE A 37 -14.68 14.91 4.55
CA PHE A 37 -15.48 16.12 4.37
C PHE A 37 -16.09 16.34 2.99
N SER A 38 -16.09 15.37 2.08
CA SER A 38 -16.57 15.73 0.75
C SER A 38 -17.37 14.67 0.03
N ASN A 39 -18.68 14.80 0.09
CA ASN A 39 -19.57 14.29 -0.95
C ASN A 39 -19.15 14.77 -2.37
N LEU A 40 -18.46 15.90 -2.46
CA LEU A 40 -17.90 16.47 -3.71
C LEU A 40 -16.66 15.75 -4.24
N LEU A 41 -15.89 15.09 -3.37
CA LEU A 41 -14.65 14.40 -3.76
C LEU A 41 -14.85 12.88 -3.87
N SER A 42 -15.92 12.32 -3.30
CA SER A 42 -16.20 10.87 -3.39
C SER A 42 -16.43 10.40 -4.83
N GLU A 43 -17.01 11.25 -5.67
CA GLU A 43 -17.23 10.96 -7.10
C GLU A 43 -15.93 10.95 -7.91
N LYS A 44 -14.82 11.49 -7.38
CA LYS A 44 -13.54 11.63 -8.08
C LYS A 44 -12.51 10.55 -7.71
N GLY A 45 -12.89 9.50 -6.98
CA GLY A 45 -11.99 8.41 -6.65
C GLY A 45 -10.95 8.72 -5.57
N PHE A 46 -11.21 9.70 -4.68
CA PHE A 46 -10.35 10.01 -3.53
C PHE A 46 -10.58 9.02 -2.37
N ASN A 47 -10.35 7.76 -2.63
CA ASN A 47 -10.40 6.69 -1.64
C ASN A 47 -9.00 6.21 -1.30
N ARG A 48 -8.89 5.38 -0.24
CA ARG A 48 -7.58 4.88 0.22
C ARG A 48 -6.92 3.93 -0.76
N TYR A 49 -7.68 3.25 -1.61
CA TYR A 49 -7.13 2.43 -2.68
C TYR A 49 -6.32 3.29 -3.66
N ASN A 50 -6.92 4.34 -4.21
CA ASN A 50 -6.23 5.24 -5.13
C ASN A 50 -5.06 5.96 -4.45
N HIS A 51 -5.23 6.35 -3.18
CA HIS A 51 -4.15 6.92 -2.39
C HIS A 51 -2.94 5.98 -2.29
N SER A 52 -3.15 4.72 -1.91
CA SER A 52 -2.05 3.73 -1.82
C SER A 52 -1.39 3.47 -3.18
N ILE A 53 -2.17 3.40 -4.27
CA ILE A 53 -1.62 3.30 -5.63
C ILE A 53 -0.82 4.55 -6.01
N GLY A 54 -1.29 5.74 -5.64
CA GLY A 54 -0.57 6.99 -5.86
C GLY A 54 0.74 7.07 -5.09
N VAL A 55 0.75 6.66 -3.82
CA VAL A 55 1.96 6.57 -2.99
C VAL A 55 2.96 5.58 -3.58
N PHE A 56 2.50 4.41 -4.01
CA PHE A 56 3.32 3.44 -4.73
C PHE A 56 3.94 4.03 -6.00
N TYR A 57 3.16 4.75 -6.80
CA TYR A 57 3.65 5.40 -8.00
C TYR A 57 4.73 6.45 -7.72
N LEU A 58 4.51 7.31 -6.73
CA LEU A 58 5.51 8.30 -6.30
C LEU A 58 6.77 7.62 -5.74
N SER A 59 6.62 6.51 -5.01
CA SER A 59 7.74 5.73 -4.50
C SER A 59 8.61 5.16 -5.62
N LYS A 60 8.01 4.73 -6.73
CA LYS A 60 8.77 4.31 -7.93
C LYS A 60 9.56 5.48 -8.52
N ILE A 61 8.93 6.64 -8.69
CA ILE A 61 9.60 7.84 -9.21
C ILE A 61 10.76 8.23 -8.29
N PHE A 62 10.53 8.20 -6.98
CA PHE A 62 11.56 8.50 -5.99
C PHE A 62 12.76 7.53 -6.10
N LEU A 63 12.51 6.23 -6.17
CA LEU A 63 13.55 5.22 -6.36
C LEU A 63 14.35 5.45 -7.65
N ASP A 64 13.68 5.80 -8.73
CA ASP A 64 14.34 6.10 -10.01
C ASP A 64 15.28 7.31 -9.91
N HIS A 65 14.99 8.27 -9.05
CA HIS A 65 15.86 9.42 -8.82
C HIS A 65 17.06 9.10 -7.95
N ILE A 66 16.86 8.32 -6.87
CA ILE A 66 17.94 8.06 -5.90
C ILE A 66 18.87 6.91 -6.28
N LYS A 67 18.50 6.06 -7.23
CA LYS A 67 19.31 4.90 -7.64
C LYS A 67 20.69 5.26 -8.19
N GLU A 68 20.90 6.51 -8.61
CA GLU A 68 22.20 7.01 -9.06
C GLU A 68 23.10 7.42 -7.88
N GLU A 69 22.50 7.72 -6.72
CA GLU A 69 23.19 8.20 -5.52
C GLU A 69 23.38 7.10 -4.46
N ILE A 70 22.47 6.12 -4.43
CA ILE A 70 22.44 5.05 -3.41
C ILE A 70 22.35 3.70 -4.09
N ILE A 71 23.22 2.77 -3.68
CA ILE A 71 23.15 1.39 -4.14
C ILE A 71 22.04 0.67 -3.34
N LEU A 72 20.94 0.37 -4.00
CA LEU A 72 19.84 -0.43 -3.47
C LEU A 72 19.82 -1.78 -4.16
N ASN A 73 19.65 -2.84 -3.39
CA ASN A 73 19.41 -4.17 -3.95
C ASN A 73 17.93 -4.40 -4.22
N ASP A 74 17.59 -5.47 -4.94
CA ASP A 74 16.20 -5.79 -5.31
C ASP A 74 15.31 -6.00 -4.08
N SER A 75 15.85 -6.54 -2.99
CA SER A 75 15.13 -6.70 -1.73
C SER A 75 14.78 -5.35 -1.09
N ASP A 76 15.72 -4.37 -1.10
CA ASP A 76 15.45 -3.02 -0.58
C ASP A 76 14.32 -2.35 -1.36
N ILE A 77 14.39 -2.42 -2.68
CA ILE A 77 13.38 -1.85 -3.58
C ILE A 77 12.02 -2.50 -3.37
N LEU A 78 11.98 -3.83 -3.33
CA LEU A 78 10.73 -4.58 -3.15
C LEU A 78 10.05 -4.24 -1.82
N HIS A 79 10.79 -4.29 -0.69
CA HIS A 79 10.24 -3.98 0.62
C HIS A 79 9.75 -2.53 0.73
N PHE A 80 10.46 -1.58 0.12
CA PHE A 80 10.03 -0.18 0.09
C PHE A 80 8.73 0.01 -0.70
N LEU A 81 8.60 -0.63 -1.86
CA LEU A 81 7.39 -0.57 -2.67
C LEU A 81 6.20 -1.29 -2.02
N LEU A 82 6.45 -2.42 -1.34
CA LEU A 82 5.44 -3.10 -0.54
C LEU A 82 4.97 -2.22 0.63
N ALA A 83 5.90 -1.57 1.33
CA ALA A 83 5.54 -0.62 2.39
C ALA A 83 4.67 0.52 1.87
N ALA A 84 4.99 1.05 0.68
CA ALA A 84 4.17 2.07 0.03
C ALA A 84 2.75 1.61 -0.30
N LEU A 85 2.56 0.34 -0.71
CA LEU A 85 1.22 -0.21 -0.94
C LEU A 85 0.46 -0.44 0.36
N PHE A 86 1.13 -0.92 1.39
CA PHE A 86 0.50 -1.39 2.62
C PHE A 86 0.32 -0.34 3.71
N HIS A 87 0.88 0.87 3.56
CA HIS A 87 0.89 1.86 4.65
C HIS A 87 -0.50 2.16 5.22
N ASP A 88 -1.53 2.11 4.39
CA ASP A 88 -2.92 2.39 4.76
C ASP A 88 -3.82 1.13 4.89
N ILE A 89 -3.23 -0.07 4.78
CA ILE A 89 -4.03 -1.30 4.68
C ILE A 89 -4.90 -1.58 5.90
N CYS A 90 -4.46 -1.21 7.09
CA CYS A 90 -5.20 -1.42 8.33
C CYS A 90 -6.27 -0.36 8.62
N HIS A 91 -6.42 0.65 7.77
CA HIS A 91 -7.44 1.66 8.01
C HIS A 91 -8.86 1.11 7.92
N LEU A 92 -9.67 1.54 8.89
CA LEU A 92 -11.11 1.30 8.96
C LEU A 92 -11.89 2.53 8.47
N PRO A 93 -13.15 2.37 8.05
CA PRO A 93 -14.05 3.53 7.89
C PRO A 93 -14.06 4.34 9.18
N TYR A 94 -13.90 5.66 9.07
CA TYR A 94 -13.79 6.58 10.24
C TYR A 94 -12.57 6.30 11.13
N GLY A 95 -11.48 5.71 10.60
CA GLY A 95 -10.31 5.23 11.35
C GLY A 95 -9.76 6.24 12.35
N TYR A 96 -9.52 7.49 11.96
CA TYR A 96 -9.00 8.53 12.86
C TYR A 96 -9.93 8.84 14.05
N VAL A 97 -11.26 8.74 13.87
CA VAL A 97 -12.23 8.93 14.97
C VAL A 97 -12.13 7.76 15.94
N LEU A 98 -12.02 6.54 15.42
CA LEU A 98 -11.90 5.33 16.23
C LEU A 98 -10.53 5.28 16.94
N GLU A 99 -9.46 5.67 16.28
CA GLU A 99 -8.13 5.75 16.88
C GLU A 99 -8.07 6.73 18.04
N GLY A 100 -8.62 7.94 17.85
CA GLY A 100 -8.67 8.95 18.89
C GLY A 100 -9.53 8.56 20.09
N HIS A 101 -10.59 7.78 19.88
CA HIS A 101 -11.53 7.40 20.94
C HIS A 101 -11.13 6.11 21.68
N TYR A 102 -10.55 5.15 20.96
CA TYR A 102 -10.21 3.83 21.53
C TYR A 102 -8.69 3.59 21.70
N GLY A 103 -7.85 4.53 21.31
CA GLY A 103 -6.39 4.41 21.44
C GLY A 103 -5.78 3.29 20.57
N ILE A 104 -6.48 2.88 19.52
CA ILE A 104 -6.04 1.84 18.59
C ILE A 104 -5.32 2.54 17.43
N SER A 105 -3.99 2.33 17.31
CA SER A 105 -3.23 2.76 16.13
C SER A 105 -3.30 1.69 15.04
N HIS A 106 -3.66 2.08 13.82
CA HIS A 106 -3.64 1.16 12.66
C HIS A 106 -2.23 0.59 12.42
N GLU A 107 -1.19 1.37 12.68
CA GLU A 107 0.21 0.93 12.55
C GLU A 107 0.54 -0.26 13.48
N LYS A 108 -0.02 -0.27 14.70
CA LYS A 108 0.18 -1.38 15.66
C LYS A 108 -0.55 -2.66 15.27
N LEU A 109 -1.50 -2.57 14.34
CA LEU A 109 -2.24 -3.73 13.85
C LEU A 109 -1.56 -4.40 12.66
N LEU A 110 -0.58 -3.75 12.01
CA LEU A 110 0.03 -4.20 10.77
C LEU A 110 0.60 -5.61 10.87
N ASP A 111 1.44 -5.90 11.86
CA ASP A 111 2.07 -7.22 12.00
C ASP A 111 1.03 -8.33 12.05
N LYS A 112 0.03 -8.19 12.93
CA LYS A 112 -1.04 -9.17 13.07
C LYS A 112 -1.90 -9.26 11.79
N TYR A 113 -2.10 -8.15 11.10
CA TYR A 113 -2.88 -8.10 9.87
C TYR A 113 -2.18 -8.88 8.75
N PHE A 114 -0.88 -8.73 8.58
CA PHE A 114 -0.09 -9.51 7.62
C PHE A 114 -0.14 -11.01 7.91
N GLU A 115 0.01 -11.40 9.19
CA GLU A 115 -0.03 -12.81 9.60
C GLU A 115 -1.36 -13.49 9.27
N THR A 116 -2.45 -12.74 9.18
CA THR A 116 -3.80 -13.29 9.00
C THR A 116 -4.39 -13.09 7.61
N HIS A 117 -3.96 -12.08 6.86
CA HIS A 117 -4.66 -11.63 5.66
C HIS A 117 -3.84 -11.69 4.36
N PHE A 118 -2.50 -11.66 4.43
CA PHE A 118 -1.67 -11.52 3.23
C PHE A 118 -0.63 -12.63 3.02
N GLN A 119 -0.71 -13.74 3.75
CA GLN A 119 0.28 -14.81 3.64
C GLN A 119 0.38 -15.39 2.22
N ASN A 120 -0.76 -15.62 1.57
CA ASN A 120 -0.81 -16.21 0.22
C ASN A 120 -0.29 -15.22 -0.82
N GLU A 121 -0.74 -13.97 -0.75
CA GLU A 121 -0.35 -12.91 -1.69
C GLU A 121 1.14 -12.57 -1.58
N LEU A 122 1.69 -12.56 -0.36
CA LEU A 122 3.12 -12.34 -0.15
C LEU A 122 3.94 -13.52 -0.66
N SER A 123 3.51 -14.76 -0.41
CA SER A 123 4.17 -15.95 -0.95
C SER A 123 4.18 -15.95 -2.48
N GLU A 124 3.08 -15.51 -3.13
CA GLU A 124 3.04 -15.39 -4.58
C GLU A 124 4.01 -14.30 -5.10
N VAL A 125 4.15 -13.19 -4.36
CA VAL A 125 5.15 -12.15 -4.68
C VAL A 125 6.57 -12.69 -4.52
N GLU A 126 6.86 -13.50 -3.50
CA GLU A 126 8.15 -14.18 -3.32
C GLU A 126 8.46 -15.10 -4.49
N ASP A 127 7.49 -15.92 -4.90
CA ASP A 127 7.64 -16.85 -6.04
C ASP A 127 7.93 -16.11 -7.35
N ILE A 128 7.28 -14.97 -7.58
CA ILE A 128 7.46 -14.16 -8.79
C ILE A 128 8.79 -13.41 -8.77
N SER A 129 9.18 -12.87 -7.61
CA SER A 129 10.39 -12.01 -7.48
C SER A 129 11.68 -12.79 -7.25
N GLY A 130 11.58 -13.98 -6.64
CA GLY A 130 12.72 -14.70 -6.11
C GLY A 130 13.36 -14.04 -4.88
N VAL A 131 12.64 -13.14 -4.20
CA VAL A 131 13.10 -12.40 -3.02
C VAL A 131 12.24 -12.77 -1.82
N ASP A 132 12.88 -13.21 -0.73
CA ASP A 132 12.19 -13.46 0.54
C ASP A 132 11.67 -12.15 1.13
N ILE A 133 10.41 -12.15 1.58
CA ILE A 133 9.74 -10.98 2.14
C ILE A 133 9.76 -11.00 3.67
N ASP A 134 10.45 -10.03 4.26
CA ASP A 134 10.42 -9.79 5.71
C ASP A 134 9.32 -8.78 6.07
N VAL A 135 8.20 -9.29 6.57
CA VAL A 135 7.05 -8.48 7.02
C VAL A 135 7.46 -7.46 8.08
N LYS A 136 8.37 -7.81 9.00
CA LYS A 136 8.84 -6.86 10.04
C LYS A 136 9.62 -5.70 9.43
N ARG A 137 10.31 -5.95 8.33
CA ARG A 137 10.99 -4.90 7.60
C ARG A 137 9.98 -3.95 6.94
N ILE A 138 8.91 -4.48 6.33
CA ILE A 138 7.83 -3.66 5.76
C ILE A 138 7.20 -2.80 6.84
N THR A 139 6.79 -3.38 7.98
CA THR A 139 6.15 -2.64 9.07
C THR A 139 7.06 -1.58 9.66
N LYS A 140 8.37 -1.85 9.76
CA LYS A 140 9.36 -0.87 10.22
C LYS A 140 9.55 0.32 9.26
N ILE A 141 9.36 0.11 7.96
CA ILE A 141 9.44 1.21 6.98
C ILE A 141 8.19 2.11 7.09
N ILE A 142 7.03 1.52 7.42
CA ILE A 142 5.75 2.24 7.56
C ILE A 142 5.71 3.08 8.85
N GLN A 143 6.28 2.59 9.96
CA GLN A 143 6.30 3.24 11.28
C GLN A 143 7.38 4.33 11.37
#